data_6e8a3fc79b3e78b60943c9953294f2aa
#
_entry.id   6e8a3fc79b3e78b60943c9953294f2aa
#
_cell.length_a   1.000
_cell.length_b   1.000
_cell.length_c   1.000
_cell.angle_alpha   90.00
_cell.angle_beta   90.00
_cell.angle_gamma   90.00
#
_symmetry.space_group_name_H-M   'P 1'
#
loop_
_entity.id
_entity.type
_entity.pdbx_description
1 polymer ?
#
loop_
_entity_poly.entity_id
_entity_poly.type
_entity_poly.pdbx_seq_one_letter_code
_entity_poly.pdbx_strand_id
1 'polypeptide(L)'
;FYVTNRKAHLKAATLQNLIDQGFPMKANVDTLFMRGDRPEWQSDKTNRREAIAAEYRIVMLFGDNTGDFLGLDQAQGTAAERLSAVEDQSQRWGRSWFMLPNPMYGYWDGAALGYDYNRPTDEINALRLDAMDAGTQGQ
;
A
#
# COMPACT_ATOMS: atom_id res chain seq x y z
N PHE A 1 2.35 9.39 11.62
CA PHE A 1 3.49 8.72 10.96
C PHE A 1 3.21 8.55 9.47
N TYR A 2 4.25 8.64 8.67
CA TYR A 2 4.22 8.45 7.21
C TYR A 2 5.10 7.25 6.87
N VAL A 3 4.51 6.23 6.24
CA VAL A 3 5.21 5.00 5.87
C VAL A 3 5.20 4.84 4.36
N THR A 4 6.37 4.90 3.74
CA THR A 4 6.49 4.92 2.27
C THR A 4 7.54 3.94 1.75
N ASN A 5 7.32 3.41 0.54
CA ASN A 5 8.30 2.61 -0.18
C ASN A 5 9.30 3.46 -1.01
N ARG A 6 9.24 4.78 -0.91
CA ARG A 6 10.33 5.62 -1.40
C ARG A 6 11.64 5.23 -0.67
N LYS A 7 12.74 5.20 -1.40
CA LYS A 7 14.04 4.76 -0.88
C LYS A 7 14.63 5.80 0.10
N ALA A 8 15.33 5.34 1.12
CA ALA A 8 15.91 6.15 2.19
C ALA A 8 16.72 7.36 1.71
N HIS A 9 17.47 7.25 0.59
CA HIS A 9 18.23 8.37 0.04
C HIS A 9 17.36 9.55 -0.44
N LEU A 10 16.06 9.36 -0.60
CA LEU A 10 15.09 10.41 -0.96
C LEU A 10 14.42 11.04 0.27
N LYS A 11 14.88 10.73 1.50
CA LYS A 11 14.20 11.13 2.74
C LYS A 11 14.05 12.64 2.85
N ALA A 12 15.12 13.40 2.61
CA ALA A 12 15.10 14.86 2.69
C ALA A 12 14.06 15.48 1.72
N ALA A 13 14.08 15.03 0.45
CA ALA A 13 13.13 15.52 -0.56
C ALA A 13 11.68 15.10 -0.24
N THR A 14 11.48 13.90 0.29
CA THR A 14 10.15 13.42 0.68
C THR A 14 9.61 14.21 1.88
N LEU A 15 10.45 14.47 2.87
CA LEU A 15 10.09 15.28 4.03
C LEU A 15 9.70 16.71 3.60
N GLN A 16 10.52 17.33 2.73
CA GLN A 16 10.21 18.66 2.22
C GLN A 16 8.87 18.69 1.49
N ASN A 17 8.60 17.72 0.61
CA ASN A 17 7.32 17.62 -0.09
C ASN A 17 6.12 17.51 0.88
N LEU A 18 6.25 16.73 1.95
CA LEU A 18 5.19 16.61 2.96
C LEU A 18 4.95 17.95 3.66
N ILE A 19 6.01 18.68 4.03
CA ILE A 19 5.93 19.98 4.66
C ILE A 19 5.27 21.00 3.71
N ASP A 20 5.71 21.05 2.47
CA ASP A 20 5.19 21.97 1.45
C ASP A 20 3.71 21.76 1.15
N GLN A 21 3.23 20.51 1.30
CA GLN A 21 1.82 20.16 1.17
C GLN A 21 1.02 20.32 2.48
N GLY A 22 1.64 20.82 3.55
CA GLY A 22 0.98 21.09 4.82
C GLY A 22 0.74 19.85 5.68
N PHE A 23 1.40 18.73 5.40
CA PHE A 23 1.31 17.55 6.27
C PHE A 23 1.99 17.80 7.62
N PRO A 24 1.32 17.50 8.74
CA PRO A 24 1.87 17.79 10.07
C PRO A 24 3.11 16.95 10.39
N MET A 25 4.16 17.61 10.82
CA MET A 25 5.39 16.99 11.31
C MET A 25 5.50 17.21 12.81
N LYS A 26 5.90 16.18 13.55
CA LYS A 26 6.14 16.28 14.99
C LYS A 26 7.60 16.65 15.24
N ALA A 27 7.84 17.73 15.97
CA ALA A 27 9.20 18.13 16.37
C ALA A 27 9.85 17.03 17.23
N ASN A 28 11.12 16.78 17.00
CA ASN A 28 11.96 15.81 17.75
C ASN A 28 11.52 14.34 17.68
N VAL A 29 10.65 13.99 16.72
CA VAL A 29 10.26 12.60 16.45
C VAL A 29 10.41 12.35 14.96
N ASP A 30 11.14 11.30 14.58
CA ASP A 30 11.14 10.84 13.20
C ASP A 30 9.79 10.19 12.90
N THR A 31 8.98 10.88 12.12
CA THR A 31 7.64 10.43 11.71
C THR A 31 7.60 9.90 10.29
N LEU A 32 8.72 9.92 9.56
CA LEU A 32 8.81 9.47 8.18
C LEU A 32 9.66 8.20 8.07
N PHE A 33 9.01 7.06 7.90
CA PHE A 33 9.61 5.73 7.80
C PHE A 33 9.68 5.27 6.35
N MET A 34 10.89 5.16 5.83
CA MET A 34 11.14 4.88 4.42
C MET A 34 11.69 3.47 4.20
N ARG A 35 11.54 2.97 2.98
CA ARG A 35 12.19 1.74 2.56
C ARG A 35 13.70 1.90 2.61
N GLY A 36 14.38 1.02 3.37
CA GLY A 36 15.83 1.03 3.51
C GLY A 36 16.37 1.96 4.60
N ASP A 37 15.51 2.65 5.41
CA ASP A 37 15.97 3.35 6.62
C ASP A 37 16.58 2.38 7.64
N ARG A 38 16.11 1.12 7.63
CA ARG A 38 16.69 -0.01 8.35
C ARG A 38 16.83 -1.22 7.41
N PRO A 39 17.78 -2.13 7.63
CA PRO A 39 17.97 -3.30 6.75
C PRO A 39 16.72 -4.15 6.53
N GLU A 40 15.91 -4.32 7.58
CA GLU A 40 14.66 -5.07 7.57
C GLU A 40 13.48 -4.32 6.96
N TRP A 41 13.59 -3.01 6.73
CA TRP A 41 12.52 -2.18 6.17
C TRP A 41 12.55 -2.19 4.64
N GLN A 42 12.01 -3.26 4.06
CA GLN A 42 11.95 -3.45 2.62
C GLN A 42 10.57 -3.06 2.06
N SER A 43 10.09 -3.73 1.02
CA SER A 43 8.80 -3.39 0.36
C SER A 43 7.60 -3.67 1.25
N ASP A 44 7.67 -4.69 2.11
CA ASP A 44 6.66 -4.93 3.14
C ASP A 44 6.70 -3.80 4.18
N LYS A 45 5.53 -3.24 4.46
CA LYS A 45 5.39 -2.16 5.43
C LYS A 45 5.10 -2.66 6.86
N THR A 46 4.94 -3.97 7.05
CA THR A 46 4.59 -4.57 8.34
C THR A 46 5.59 -4.21 9.42
N ASN A 47 6.89 -4.43 9.20
CA ASN A 47 7.93 -4.12 10.18
C ASN A 47 7.96 -2.64 10.60
N ARG A 48 7.60 -1.73 9.67
CA ARG A 48 7.51 -0.29 9.97
C ARG A 48 6.27 0.05 10.79
N ARG A 49 5.12 -0.60 10.51
CA ARG A 49 3.91 -0.47 11.34
C ARG A 49 4.13 -1.05 12.74
N GLU A 50 4.80 -2.18 12.85
CA GLU A 50 5.16 -2.80 14.13
C GLU A 50 6.10 -1.91 14.95
N ALA A 51 7.10 -1.29 14.32
CA ALA A 51 7.97 -0.33 14.98
C ALA A 51 7.20 0.88 15.53
N ILE A 52 6.18 1.36 14.82
CA ILE A 52 5.28 2.41 15.32
C ILE A 52 4.42 1.86 16.48
N ALA A 53 3.86 0.67 16.31
CA ALA A 53 2.97 0.06 17.31
C ALA A 53 3.66 -0.28 18.63
N ALA A 54 4.98 -0.48 18.61
CA ALA A 54 5.78 -0.72 19.82
C ALA A 54 5.81 0.49 20.77
N GLU A 55 5.67 1.71 20.23
CA GLU A 55 5.76 2.95 21.01
C GLU A 55 4.44 3.73 21.04
N TYR A 56 3.59 3.54 20.04
CA TYR A 56 2.36 4.32 19.85
C TYR A 56 1.18 3.40 19.52
N ARG A 57 0.02 3.73 20.08
CA ARG A 57 -1.23 3.07 19.68
C ARG A 57 -1.65 3.56 18.30
N ILE A 58 -1.65 2.69 17.31
CA ILE A 58 -2.19 2.98 15.98
C ILE A 58 -3.72 3.07 16.10
N VAL A 59 -4.27 4.22 15.82
CA VAL A 59 -5.72 4.49 15.89
C VAL A 59 -6.36 4.31 14.52
N MET A 60 -5.70 4.83 13.48
CA MET A 60 -6.18 4.77 12.10
C MET A 60 -5.03 4.51 11.14
N LEU A 61 -5.36 3.84 10.03
CA LEU A 61 -4.48 3.68 8.86
C LEU A 61 -5.17 4.28 7.63
N PHE A 62 -4.41 5.03 6.86
CA PHE A 62 -4.78 5.52 5.54
C PHE A 62 -3.76 5.04 4.53
N GLY A 63 -4.21 4.52 3.42
CA GLY A 63 -3.32 4.02 2.37
C GLY A 63 -4.04 3.84 1.05
N ASP A 64 -3.30 3.66 -0.02
CA ASP A 64 -3.80 3.51 -1.38
C ASP A 64 -3.56 2.11 -1.97
N ASN A 65 -3.03 1.21 -1.13
CA ASN A 65 -2.74 -0.17 -1.52
C ASN A 65 -3.02 -1.13 -0.36
N THR A 66 -3.48 -2.34 -0.64
CA THR A 66 -3.70 -3.37 0.38
C THR A 66 -2.48 -3.63 1.27
N GLY A 67 -1.26 -3.53 0.73
CA GLY A 67 -0.01 -3.62 1.49
C GLY A 67 0.25 -2.49 2.50
N ASP A 68 -0.59 -1.45 2.52
CA ASP A 68 -0.54 -0.43 3.56
C ASP A 68 -1.17 -0.92 4.86
N PHE A 69 -2.04 -1.91 4.79
CA PHE A 69 -2.84 -2.46 5.89
C PHE A 69 -2.43 -3.88 6.25
N LEU A 70 -2.19 -4.71 5.24
CA LEU A 70 -1.91 -6.15 5.34
C LEU A 70 -0.41 -6.44 5.18
N GLY A 71 0.02 -7.63 5.57
CA GLY A 71 1.32 -8.17 5.21
C GLY A 71 1.41 -8.46 3.71
N LEU A 72 2.62 -8.59 3.21
CA LEU A 72 2.87 -8.77 1.78
C LEU A 72 2.28 -10.09 1.26
N ASP A 73 2.29 -11.13 2.07
CA ASP A 73 1.69 -12.45 1.82
C ASP A 73 0.18 -12.39 1.57
N GLN A 74 -0.51 -11.47 2.24
CA GLN A 74 -1.96 -11.24 2.09
C GLN A 74 -2.29 -10.18 1.03
N ALA A 75 -1.41 -9.18 0.89
CA ALA A 75 -1.61 -8.08 -0.03
C ALA A 75 -1.31 -8.43 -1.49
N GLN A 76 -0.39 -9.38 -1.72
CA GLN A 76 -0.10 -9.98 -3.02
C GLN A 76 -0.84 -11.31 -3.14
N GLY A 77 -1.29 -11.63 -4.35
CA GLY A 77 -2.06 -12.84 -4.62
C GLY A 77 -3.01 -12.60 -5.78
N THR A 78 -3.78 -13.60 -6.12
CA THR A 78 -4.88 -13.49 -7.09
C THR A 78 -5.92 -12.48 -6.61
N ALA A 79 -6.78 -12.02 -7.51
CA ALA A 79 -7.88 -11.12 -7.16
C ALA A 79 -8.78 -11.71 -6.05
N ALA A 80 -9.06 -13.02 -6.12
CA ALA A 80 -9.89 -13.72 -5.14
C ALA A 80 -9.23 -13.81 -3.75
N GLU A 81 -7.94 -14.15 -3.68
CA GLU A 81 -7.19 -14.21 -2.41
C GLU A 81 -7.10 -12.83 -1.75
N ARG A 82 -6.87 -11.79 -2.54
CA ARG A 82 -6.84 -10.41 -2.04
C ARG A 82 -8.21 -9.94 -1.55
N LEU A 83 -9.29 -10.32 -2.25
CA LEU A 83 -10.65 -10.03 -1.82
C LEU A 83 -10.95 -10.71 -0.47
N SER A 84 -10.65 -12.00 -0.35
CA SER A 84 -10.80 -12.73 0.91
C SER A 84 -10.04 -12.08 2.06
N ALA A 85 -8.78 -11.69 1.84
CA ALA A 85 -7.97 -11.01 2.86
C ALA A 85 -8.56 -9.65 3.29
N VAL A 86 -9.22 -8.93 2.37
CA VAL A 86 -9.93 -7.68 2.68
C VAL A 86 -11.21 -7.96 3.47
N GLU A 87 -11.99 -8.98 3.09
CA GLU A 87 -13.23 -9.38 3.77
C GLU A 87 -12.97 -9.85 5.21
N ASP A 88 -11.88 -10.58 5.45
CA ASP A 88 -11.44 -11.00 6.78
C ASP A 88 -11.21 -9.81 7.75
N GLN A 89 -10.96 -8.62 7.20
CA GLN A 89 -10.77 -7.38 7.94
C GLN A 89 -12.00 -6.45 7.91
N SER A 90 -13.17 -6.95 7.54
CA SER A 90 -14.40 -6.17 7.34
C SER A 90 -14.76 -5.25 8.52
N GLN A 91 -14.44 -5.64 9.76
CA GLN A 91 -14.68 -4.84 10.96
C GLN A 91 -13.78 -3.60 11.08
N ARG A 92 -12.70 -3.51 10.28
CA ARG A 92 -11.74 -2.41 10.31
C ARG A 92 -12.00 -1.36 9.25
N TRP A 93 -12.51 -1.78 8.08
CA TRP A 93 -12.77 -0.89 6.95
C TRP A 93 -13.85 0.14 7.29
N GLY A 94 -13.55 1.42 6.97
CA GLY A 94 -14.42 2.55 7.30
C GLY A 94 -14.46 2.95 8.77
N ARG A 95 -13.72 2.27 9.65
CA ARG A 95 -13.64 2.57 11.10
C ARG A 95 -12.24 2.99 11.53
N SER A 96 -11.26 2.15 11.24
CA SER A 96 -9.85 2.39 11.57
C SER A 96 -8.92 2.24 10.35
N TRP A 97 -9.41 1.66 9.26
CA TRP A 97 -8.70 1.51 8.01
C TRP A 97 -9.45 2.21 6.88
N PHE A 98 -8.76 3.08 6.15
CA PHE A 98 -9.35 3.91 5.10
C PHE A 98 -8.52 3.76 3.82
N MET A 99 -9.10 3.06 2.83
CA MET A 99 -8.49 2.89 1.51
C MET A 99 -8.75 4.14 0.66
N LEU A 100 -7.69 4.72 0.13
CA LEU A 100 -7.76 5.79 -0.85
C LEU A 100 -7.69 5.19 -2.26
N PRO A 101 -8.56 5.59 -3.19
CA PRO A 101 -8.52 5.07 -4.56
C PRO A 101 -7.18 5.36 -5.24
N ASN A 102 -6.55 4.33 -5.82
CA ASN A 102 -5.37 4.48 -6.67
C ASN A 102 -5.54 3.66 -7.95
N PRO A 103 -6.00 4.28 -9.05
CA PRO A 103 -6.15 3.61 -10.33
C PRO A 103 -4.84 3.50 -11.12
N MET A 104 -3.75 4.09 -10.64
CA MET A 104 -2.51 4.20 -11.41
C MET A 104 -1.58 3.00 -11.24
N TYR A 105 -1.52 2.45 -10.04
CA TYR A 105 -0.65 1.30 -9.71
C TYR A 105 -1.06 0.66 -8.38
N GLY A 106 -0.63 -0.57 -8.17
CA GLY A 106 -0.88 -1.29 -6.92
C GLY A 106 -0.78 -2.79 -7.10
N TYR A 107 -1.03 -3.55 -6.04
CA TYR A 107 -1.04 -5.01 -6.13
C TYR A 107 -2.23 -5.53 -6.96
N TRP A 108 -3.26 -4.72 -7.17
CA TRP A 108 -4.35 -5.04 -8.09
C TRP A 108 -3.85 -5.20 -9.53
N ASP A 109 -2.92 -4.35 -9.97
CA ASP A 109 -2.29 -4.44 -11.30
C ASP A 109 -1.48 -5.74 -11.43
N GLY A 110 -0.67 -6.06 -10.41
CA GLY A 110 0.04 -7.33 -10.35
C GLY A 110 -0.90 -8.54 -10.40
N ALA A 111 -1.99 -8.51 -9.65
CA ALA A 111 -2.98 -9.58 -9.64
C ALA A 111 -3.65 -9.78 -11.01
N ALA A 112 -3.98 -8.70 -11.72
CA ALA A 112 -4.53 -8.75 -13.08
C ALA A 112 -3.56 -9.40 -14.08
N LEU A 113 -2.25 -9.19 -13.90
CA LEU A 113 -1.20 -9.73 -14.77
C LEU A 113 -0.66 -11.11 -14.32
N GLY A 114 -1.16 -11.66 -13.22
CA GLY A 114 -0.54 -12.83 -12.58
C GLY A 114 0.91 -12.59 -12.16
N TYR A 115 1.26 -11.32 -11.88
CA TYR A 115 2.61 -10.83 -11.54
C TYR A 115 3.67 -11.07 -12.61
N ASP A 116 3.28 -11.38 -13.85
CA ASP A 116 4.18 -11.51 -15.00
C ASP A 116 4.19 -10.22 -15.82
N TYR A 117 5.18 -9.38 -15.56
CA TYR A 117 5.39 -8.11 -16.24
C TYR A 117 6.25 -8.22 -17.51
N ASN A 118 6.70 -9.46 -17.89
CA ASN A 118 7.55 -9.67 -19.08
C ASN A 118 6.73 -9.94 -20.34
N ARG A 119 5.41 -9.86 -20.27
CA ARG A 119 4.51 -10.04 -21.42
C ARG A 119 4.62 -8.89 -22.43
N PRO A 120 4.24 -9.09 -23.69
CA PRO A 120 4.05 -8.01 -24.64
C PRO A 120 3.08 -6.95 -24.14
N THR A 121 3.32 -5.69 -24.52
CA THR A 121 2.53 -4.54 -24.02
C THR A 121 1.04 -4.64 -24.35
N ASP A 122 0.70 -5.17 -25.52
CA ASP A 122 -0.67 -5.37 -25.97
C ASP A 122 -1.40 -6.43 -25.13
N GLU A 123 -0.73 -7.52 -24.77
CA GLU A 123 -1.25 -8.55 -23.87
C GLU A 123 -1.46 -7.97 -22.45
N ILE A 124 -0.49 -7.22 -21.93
CA ILE A 124 -0.61 -6.53 -20.62
C ILE A 124 -1.84 -5.62 -20.61
N ASN A 125 -2.04 -4.83 -21.66
CA ASN A 125 -3.17 -3.91 -21.75
C ASN A 125 -4.51 -4.66 -21.86
N ALA A 126 -4.54 -5.77 -22.60
CA ALA A 126 -5.74 -6.61 -22.69
C ALA A 126 -6.14 -7.20 -21.32
N LEU A 127 -5.17 -7.74 -20.57
CA LEU A 127 -5.40 -8.29 -19.22
C LEU A 127 -5.88 -7.21 -18.23
N ARG A 128 -5.35 -6.00 -18.32
CA ARG A 128 -5.81 -4.87 -17.51
C ARG A 128 -7.24 -4.48 -17.80
N LEU A 129 -7.60 -4.41 -19.08
CA LEU A 129 -8.97 -4.10 -19.51
C LEU A 129 -9.96 -5.18 -19.05
N ASP A 130 -9.61 -6.45 -19.22
CA ASP A 130 -10.43 -7.58 -18.78
C ASP A 130 -10.67 -7.53 -17.26
N ALA A 131 -9.62 -7.21 -16.49
CA ALA A 131 -9.74 -7.08 -15.04
C ALA A 131 -10.62 -5.89 -14.58
N MET A 132 -10.75 -4.85 -15.41
CA MET A 132 -11.62 -3.68 -15.12
C MET A 132 -13.10 -3.98 -15.40
N ASP A 133 -13.41 -4.84 -16.38
CA ASP A 133 -14.78 -5.21 -16.75
C ASP A 133 -15.43 -6.22 -15.80
N ALA A 134 -14.64 -6.84 -14.89
CA ALA A 134 -15.16 -7.80 -13.91
C ALA A 134 -16.25 -7.25 -12.97
N GLY A 135 -16.48 -5.94 -12.96
CA GLY A 135 -17.54 -5.28 -12.19
C GLY A 135 -18.95 -5.34 -12.81
N THR A 136 -19.11 -5.77 -14.06
CA THR A 136 -20.40 -5.77 -14.76
C THR A 136 -21.13 -7.12 -14.76
N GLN A 137 -20.54 -8.17 -14.19
CA GLN A 137 -21.12 -9.52 -14.19
C GLN A 137 -21.94 -9.86 -12.93
N GLY A 138 -22.36 -8.88 -12.14
CA GLY A 138 -23.10 -9.08 -10.89
C GLY A 138 -24.38 -8.24 -10.80
N GLN A 139 -25.32 -8.41 -11.74
CA GLN A 139 -26.73 -8.02 -11.55
C GLN A 139 -27.64 -9.21 -11.83
#